data_de58095e781486d62441a741de9108a4
#
_entry.id   de58095e781486d62441a741de9108a4
#
_cell.length_a   1.000
_cell.length_b   1.000
_cell.length_c   1.000
_cell.angle_alpha   90.00
_cell.angle_beta   90.00
_cell.angle_gamma   90.00
#
_symmetry.space_group_name_H-M   'P 1'
#
loop_
_entity.id
_entity.type
_entity.pdbx_description
1 polymer ?
#
loop_
_entity_poly.entity_id
_entity_poly.type
_entity_poly.pdbx_seq_one_letter_code
_entity_poly.pdbx_strand_id
1 'polypeptide(L)'
;VFRKGYNGYFEEKYIDRLKALSADGFLIRNIAEYVFLRGHGFDCKYVADYTVYAFNNIAAEVLLDNGFDEITIPIELNRGEIKHINIPDAELMVYSRIPLMVSAGCIDCNYTSCHGPNPEFGTFKDRKNANLTYLACCRHCYNIIYNSVPMYIADRSAEIEDIDPL
;
A
#
# COMPACT_ATOMS: atom_id res chain seq x y z
N VAL A 1 -3.38 7.38 3.50
CA VAL A 1 -3.55 6.26 4.43
C VAL A 1 -4.53 6.70 5.50
N PHE A 2 -5.75 6.19 5.44
CA PHE A 2 -6.72 6.40 6.49
C PHE A 2 -6.30 5.57 7.70
N ARG A 3 -5.71 6.19 8.68
CA ARG A 3 -5.45 5.55 9.95
C ARG A 3 -6.65 5.79 10.85
N LYS A 4 -7.18 4.73 11.43
CA LYS A 4 -8.12 4.85 12.55
C LYS A 4 -7.46 5.78 13.57
N GLY A 5 -8.03 6.97 13.77
CA GLY A 5 -7.55 7.88 14.81
C GLY A 5 -7.53 7.14 16.15
N TYR A 6 -6.76 7.61 17.11
CA TYR A 6 -6.63 6.99 18.44
C TYR A 6 -7.99 6.72 19.10
N ASN A 7 -9.05 7.42 18.66
CA ASN A 7 -10.44 7.29 19.10
C ASN A 7 -11.35 6.55 18.13
N GLY A 8 -10.80 5.89 17.10
CA GLY A 8 -11.60 5.06 16.19
C GLY A 8 -12.39 5.78 15.11
N TYR A 9 -12.27 7.08 14.98
CA TYR A 9 -12.96 7.85 13.96
C TYR A 9 -12.04 8.13 12.78
N PHE A 10 -12.52 7.82 11.55
CA PHE A 10 -12.02 8.48 10.36
C PHE A 10 -12.39 9.95 10.48
N GLU A 11 -11.43 10.84 10.24
CA GLU A 11 -11.70 12.25 10.43
C GLU A 11 -12.57 12.75 9.26
N GLU A 12 -13.87 12.91 9.51
CA GLU A 12 -14.83 13.47 8.53
C GLU A 12 -14.36 14.78 7.88
N LYS A 13 -13.52 15.53 8.59
CA LYS A 13 -12.91 16.76 8.05
C LYS A 13 -12.13 16.57 6.74
N TYR A 14 -11.75 15.34 6.38
CA TYR A 14 -11.07 15.07 5.10
C TYR A 14 -12.03 14.84 3.94
N ILE A 15 -13.31 14.57 4.21
CA ILE A 15 -14.29 14.25 3.16
C ILE A 15 -14.43 15.38 2.16
N ASP A 16 -14.61 16.61 2.63
CA ASP A 16 -14.75 17.77 1.76
C ASP A 16 -13.48 17.99 0.92
N ARG A 17 -12.32 17.76 1.52
CA ARG A 17 -11.04 17.87 0.81
C ARG A 17 -10.88 16.77 -0.24
N LEU A 18 -11.28 15.53 0.06
CA LEU A 18 -11.27 14.42 -0.90
C LEU A 18 -12.23 14.68 -2.05
N LYS A 19 -13.45 15.17 -1.77
CA LYS A 19 -14.41 15.57 -2.80
C LYS A 19 -13.88 16.68 -3.70
N ALA A 20 -13.15 17.63 -3.13
CA ALA A 20 -12.56 18.74 -3.90
C ALA A 20 -11.40 18.30 -4.82
N LEU A 21 -10.81 17.13 -4.61
CA LEU A 21 -9.73 16.62 -5.47
C LEU A 21 -10.22 16.15 -6.84
N SER A 22 -11.52 15.85 -6.99
CA SER A 22 -12.09 15.30 -8.24
C SER A 22 -11.25 14.14 -8.80
N ALA A 23 -10.84 13.22 -7.93
CA ALA A 23 -10.02 12.08 -8.31
C ALA A 23 -10.81 11.09 -9.18
N ASP A 24 -10.18 10.54 -10.21
CA ASP A 24 -10.78 9.51 -11.08
C ASP A 24 -10.99 8.18 -10.33
N GLY A 25 -10.20 7.92 -9.29
CA GLY A 25 -10.32 6.72 -8.46
C GLY A 25 -9.46 6.77 -7.21
N PHE A 26 -9.54 5.70 -6.42
CA PHE A 26 -8.77 5.51 -5.20
C PHE A 26 -8.06 4.16 -5.19
N LEU A 27 -6.78 4.19 -4.83
CA LEU A 27 -6.02 2.98 -4.49
C LEU A 27 -6.30 2.61 -3.04
N ILE A 28 -6.97 1.50 -2.83
CA ILE A 28 -7.48 1.03 -1.54
C ILE A 28 -6.48 0.08 -0.89
N ARG A 29 -5.99 0.43 0.28
CA ARG A 29 -4.98 -0.33 1.01
C ARG A 29 -5.54 -1.20 2.13
N ASN A 30 -6.81 -1.01 2.47
CA ASN A 30 -7.56 -1.88 3.38
C ASN A 30 -9.07 -1.71 3.18
N ILE A 31 -9.82 -2.74 3.50
CA ILE A 31 -11.28 -2.78 3.28
C ILE A 31 -12.03 -1.67 4.05
N ALA A 32 -11.50 -1.22 5.19
CA ALA A 32 -12.15 -0.15 5.94
C ALA A 32 -12.09 1.21 5.18
N GLU A 33 -11.05 1.45 4.38
CA GLU A 33 -10.97 2.62 3.48
C GLU A 33 -12.08 2.56 2.43
N TYR A 34 -12.26 1.39 1.80
CA TYR A 34 -13.30 1.17 0.80
C TYR A 34 -14.70 1.44 1.38
N VAL A 35 -15.03 0.78 2.50
CA VAL A 35 -16.33 0.95 3.17
C VAL A 35 -16.58 2.41 3.55
N PHE A 36 -15.54 3.10 4.05
CA PHE A 36 -15.62 4.51 4.40
C PHE A 36 -15.94 5.39 3.18
N LEU A 37 -15.20 5.24 2.09
CA LEU A 37 -15.38 6.04 0.88
C LEU A 37 -16.76 5.79 0.23
N ARG A 38 -17.16 4.53 0.10
CA ARG A 38 -18.51 4.16 -0.41
C ARG A 38 -19.61 4.73 0.47
N GLY A 39 -19.46 4.66 1.78
CA GLY A 39 -20.43 5.21 2.74
C GLY A 39 -20.59 6.73 2.67
N HIS A 40 -19.58 7.44 2.15
CA HIS A 40 -19.62 8.91 1.95
C HIS A 40 -19.96 9.33 0.51
N GLY A 41 -20.41 8.38 -0.32
CA GLY A 41 -20.93 8.65 -1.65
C GLY A 41 -19.87 8.97 -2.70
N PHE A 42 -18.65 8.45 -2.54
CA PHE A 42 -17.68 8.47 -3.62
C PHE A 42 -18.04 7.37 -4.63
N ASP A 43 -18.41 7.80 -5.84
CA ASP A 43 -18.74 6.95 -6.97
C ASP A 43 -17.67 7.14 -8.05
N CYS A 44 -16.59 6.40 -7.92
CA CYS A 44 -15.39 6.48 -8.76
C CYS A 44 -14.68 5.12 -8.77
N LYS A 45 -13.63 4.98 -9.57
CA LYS A 45 -12.85 3.75 -9.70
C LYS A 45 -12.17 3.37 -8.37
N TYR A 46 -12.23 2.09 -8.02
CA TYR A 46 -11.56 1.53 -6.85
C TYR A 46 -10.58 0.44 -7.25
N VAL A 47 -9.29 0.67 -6.99
CA VAL A 47 -8.22 -0.28 -7.24
C VAL A 47 -7.80 -0.91 -5.90
N ALA A 48 -7.82 -2.22 -5.79
CA ALA A 48 -7.31 -2.92 -4.61
C ALA A 48 -5.78 -2.97 -4.66
N ASP A 49 -5.11 -2.29 -3.71
CA ASP A 49 -3.65 -2.35 -3.57
C ASP A 49 -3.19 -3.77 -3.18
N TYR A 50 -1.95 -4.14 -3.47
CA TYR A 50 -1.37 -5.44 -3.08
C TYR A 50 -1.56 -5.78 -1.60
N THR A 51 -1.70 -4.79 -0.73
CA THR A 51 -1.95 -4.96 0.72
C THR A 51 -3.37 -5.44 1.06
N VAL A 52 -4.27 -5.55 0.09
CA VAL A 52 -5.59 -6.16 0.25
C VAL A 52 -5.52 -7.69 0.10
N TYR A 53 -4.40 -8.23 -0.40
CA TYR A 53 -4.05 -9.63 -0.40
C TYR A 53 -4.97 -10.55 -1.24
N ALA A 54 -5.16 -10.23 -2.52
CA ALA A 54 -5.83 -11.13 -3.47
C ALA A 54 -4.90 -12.29 -3.90
N PHE A 55 -4.65 -13.25 -3.02
CA PHE A 55 -3.70 -14.35 -3.26
C PHE A 55 -4.21 -15.49 -4.18
N ASN A 56 -5.47 -15.48 -4.53
CA ASN A 56 -6.08 -16.52 -5.37
C ASN A 56 -7.33 -15.99 -6.09
N ASN A 57 -7.82 -16.75 -7.06
CA ASN A 57 -8.96 -16.38 -7.88
C ASN A 57 -10.23 -16.09 -7.05
N ILE A 58 -10.49 -16.87 -6.00
CA ILE A 58 -11.68 -16.67 -5.15
C ILE A 58 -11.60 -15.31 -4.43
N ALA A 59 -10.42 -14.97 -3.88
CA ALA A 59 -10.23 -13.67 -3.24
C ALA A 59 -10.38 -12.52 -4.24
N ALA A 60 -9.87 -12.69 -5.45
CA ALA A 60 -10.02 -11.70 -6.53
C ALA A 60 -11.48 -11.54 -6.95
N GLU A 61 -12.20 -12.64 -7.20
CA GLU A 61 -13.63 -12.61 -7.52
C GLU A 61 -14.45 -11.91 -6.46
N VAL A 62 -14.20 -12.20 -5.17
CA VAL A 62 -14.88 -11.52 -4.06
C VAL A 62 -14.64 -10.01 -4.07
N LEU A 63 -13.43 -9.55 -4.38
CA LEU A 63 -13.15 -8.12 -4.46
C LEU A 63 -13.88 -7.47 -5.63
N LEU A 64 -13.81 -8.07 -6.83
CA LEU A 64 -14.49 -7.57 -8.03
C LEU A 64 -16.01 -7.55 -7.84
N ASP A 65 -16.61 -8.62 -7.31
CA ASP A 65 -18.04 -8.71 -7.01
C ASP A 65 -18.50 -7.67 -5.99
N ASN A 66 -17.61 -7.23 -5.10
CA ASN A 66 -17.90 -6.17 -4.13
C ASN A 66 -17.59 -4.76 -4.64
N GLY A 67 -17.28 -4.59 -5.93
CA GLY A 67 -17.18 -3.30 -6.59
C GLY A 67 -15.79 -2.68 -6.61
N PHE A 68 -14.74 -3.49 -6.56
CA PHE A 68 -13.43 -3.08 -7.01
C PHE A 68 -13.35 -3.24 -8.53
N ASP A 69 -12.71 -2.29 -9.19
CA ASP A 69 -12.58 -2.26 -10.66
C ASP A 69 -11.30 -2.95 -11.12
N GLU A 70 -10.24 -2.86 -10.33
CA GLU A 70 -8.92 -3.44 -10.61
C GLU A 70 -8.25 -3.96 -9.33
N ILE A 71 -7.28 -4.86 -9.51
CA ILE A 71 -6.53 -5.46 -8.42
C ILE A 71 -5.03 -5.40 -8.73
N THR A 72 -4.25 -4.87 -7.80
CA THR A 72 -2.80 -4.98 -7.83
C THR A 72 -2.37 -6.33 -7.27
N ILE A 73 -1.61 -7.08 -8.05
CA ILE A 73 -1.12 -8.42 -7.67
C ILE A 73 -0.25 -8.32 -6.40
N PRO A 74 -0.47 -9.21 -5.40
CA PRO A 74 0.38 -9.28 -4.21
C PRO A 74 1.85 -9.54 -4.56
N ILE A 75 2.74 -8.76 -3.95
CA ILE A 75 4.19 -8.83 -4.20
C ILE A 75 4.84 -10.13 -3.71
N GLU A 76 4.15 -10.89 -2.90
CA GLU A 76 4.61 -12.18 -2.37
C GLU A 76 4.43 -13.34 -3.35
N LEU A 77 3.63 -13.16 -4.40
CA LEU A 77 3.39 -14.19 -5.39
C LEU A 77 4.58 -14.33 -6.34
N ASN A 78 4.99 -15.55 -6.58
CA ASN A 78 5.99 -15.85 -7.60
C ASN A 78 5.37 -15.95 -9.00
N ARG A 79 6.22 -15.93 -10.05
CA ARG A 79 5.78 -15.96 -11.46
C ARG A 79 4.83 -17.14 -11.77
N GLY A 80 5.10 -18.31 -11.20
CA GLY A 80 4.25 -19.51 -11.44
C GLY A 80 2.86 -19.33 -10.85
N GLU A 81 2.77 -18.73 -9.67
CA GLU A 81 1.50 -18.43 -9.00
C GLU A 81 0.71 -17.35 -9.74
N ILE A 82 1.39 -16.29 -10.19
CA ILE A 82 0.76 -15.19 -10.93
C ILE A 82 0.11 -15.70 -12.22
N LYS A 83 0.76 -16.61 -12.96
CA LYS A 83 0.20 -17.23 -14.18
C LYS A 83 -1.08 -18.04 -13.95
N HIS A 84 -1.36 -18.44 -12.72
CA HIS A 84 -2.57 -19.21 -12.38
C HIS A 84 -3.69 -18.32 -11.80
N ILE A 85 -3.39 -17.04 -11.57
CA ILE A 85 -4.40 -16.08 -11.13
C ILE A 85 -5.04 -15.46 -12.37
N ASN A 86 -6.34 -15.70 -12.51
CA ASN A 86 -7.15 -15.11 -13.58
C ASN A 86 -7.81 -13.82 -13.06
N ILE A 87 -7.07 -12.74 -13.05
CA ILE A 87 -7.58 -11.41 -12.68
C ILE A 87 -7.55 -10.53 -13.94
N PRO A 88 -8.71 -10.16 -14.50
CA PRO A 88 -8.76 -9.25 -15.63
C PRO A 88 -8.10 -7.90 -15.26
N ASP A 89 -7.35 -7.33 -16.18
CA ASP A 89 -6.72 -6.01 -16.03
C ASP A 89 -5.91 -5.85 -14.71
N ALA A 90 -5.22 -6.92 -14.29
CA ALA A 90 -4.44 -6.90 -13.05
C ALA A 90 -3.23 -5.97 -13.16
N GLU A 91 -2.99 -5.17 -12.11
CA GLU A 91 -1.78 -4.37 -12.01
C GLU A 91 -0.62 -5.17 -11.44
N LEU A 92 0.54 -5.10 -12.07
CA LEU A 92 1.79 -5.68 -11.55
C LEU A 92 2.74 -4.56 -11.11
N MET A 93 3.18 -4.61 -9.85
CA MET A 93 4.17 -3.68 -9.33
C MET A 93 5.56 -4.03 -9.86
N VAL A 94 6.13 -3.17 -10.71
CA VAL A 94 7.46 -3.38 -11.33
C VAL A 94 8.58 -2.63 -10.63
N TYR A 95 8.27 -1.63 -9.81
CA TYR A 95 9.23 -0.87 -9.01
C TYR A 95 8.62 -0.40 -7.70
N SER A 96 9.29 -0.68 -6.59
CA SER A 96 8.90 -0.15 -5.28
C SER A 96 10.00 -0.27 -4.23
N ARG A 97 10.01 0.69 -3.30
CA ARG A 97 10.60 0.47 -1.97
C ARG A 97 9.55 -0.15 -1.07
N ILE A 98 9.65 -1.46 -0.92
CA ILE A 98 8.66 -2.24 -0.18
C ILE A 98 8.71 -1.89 1.31
N PRO A 99 7.58 -1.51 1.93
CA PRO A 99 7.48 -1.40 3.38
C PRO A 99 7.60 -2.78 4.04
N LEU A 100 8.67 -3.00 4.78
CA LEU A 100 8.89 -4.26 5.50
C LEU A 100 8.15 -4.29 6.82
N MET A 101 8.02 -3.13 7.47
CA MET A 101 7.43 -3.04 8.79
C MET A 101 6.86 -1.65 9.06
N VAL A 102 5.74 -1.61 9.79
CA VAL A 102 5.21 -0.40 10.42
C VAL A 102 5.35 -0.55 11.93
N SER A 103 6.14 0.33 12.55
CA SER A 103 6.41 0.33 13.99
C SER A 103 5.70 1.48 14.70
N ALA A 104 5.02 1.20 15.78
CA ALA A 104 4.39 2.21 16.64
C ALA A 104 5.39 2.96 17.54
N GLY A 105 6.58 2.41 17.77
CA GLY A 105 7.66 3.07 18.50
C GLY A 105 8.42 4.03 17.58
N CYS A 106 8.62 5.28 18.01
CA CYS A 106 9.41 6.23 17.23
C CYS A 106 10.91 5.90 17.35
N ILE A 107 11.56 5.65 16.22
CA ILE A 107 13.00 5.34 16.18
C ILE A 107 13.79 6.54 16.71
N ASP A 108 13.49 7.75 16.23
CA ASP A 108 14.21 8.95 16.61
C ASP A 108 14.07 9.26 18.09
N CYS A 109 12.85 9.19 18.65
CA CYS A 109 12.66 9.38 20.09
C CYS A 109 13.41 8.41 20.98
N ASN A 110 13.69 7.20 20.49
CA ASN A 110 14.43 6.19 21.26
C ASN A 110 15.94 6.44 21.26
N TYR A 111 16.47 7.14 20.26
CA TYR A 111 17.91 7.34 20.10
C TYR A 111 18.37 8.79 20.27
N THR A 112 17.51 9.76 19.99
CA THR A 112 17.85 11.18 20.04
C THR A 112 16.78 12.00 20.75
N SER A 113 15.87 12.60 19.97
CA SER A 113 14.77 13.41 20.46
C SER A 113 13.67 13.52 19.38
N CYS A 114 12.48 13.96 19.77
CA CYS A 114 11.43 14.24 18.81
C CYS A 114 11.75 15.48 17.97
N HIS A 115 11.77 15.35 16.65
CA HIS A 115 12.07 16.44 15.72
C HIS A 115 10.84 17.28 15.35
N GLY A 116 9.69 17.03 15.96
CA GLY A 116 8.44 17.78 15.70
C GLY A 116 7.45 17.02 14.78
N PRO A 117 6.42 17.70 14.27
CA PRO A 117 5.31 17.03 13.57
C PRO A 117 5.58 16.67 12.12
N ASN A 118 6.69 17.12 11.54
CA ASN A 118 7.01 16.85 10.14
C ASN A 118 7.56 15.44 9.95
N PRO A 119 7.14 14.74 8.87
CA PRO A 119 7.73 13.43 8.55
C PRO A 119 9.20 13.61 8.14
N GLU A 120 10.06 12.70 8.59
CA GLU A 120 11.49 12.72 8.29
C GLU A 120 11.98 11.34 7.87
N PHE A 121 12.92 11.32 6.92
CA PHE A 121 13.61 10.09 6.52
C PHE A 121 14.89 9.93 7.31
N GLY A 122 15.12 8.72 7.80
CA GLY A 122 16.36 8.33 8.42
C GLY A 122 16.86 6.98 7.90
N THR A 123 18.05 6.58 8.34
CA THR A 123 18.64 5.30 8.00
C THR A 123 19.23 4.65 9.24
N PHE A 124 19.18 3.32 9.30
CA PHE A 124 19.91 2.54 10.29
C PHE A 124 20.45 1.25 9.65
N LYS A 125 21.36 0.60 10.33
CA LYS A 125 21.94 -0.67 9.89
C LYS A 125 21.33 -1.83 10.68
N ASP A 126 21.01 -2.90 9.99
CA ASP A 126 20.66 -4.16 10.62
C ASP A 126 21.91 -4.91 11.13
N ARG A 127 21.71 -6.09 11.73
CA ARG A 127 22.79 -6.94 12.23
C ARG A 127 23.73 -7.47 11.13
N LYS A 128 23.30 -7.42 9.87
CA LYS A 128 24.07 -7.85 8.70
C LYS A 128 24.69 -6.67 7.93
N ASN A 129 24.71 -5.48 8.54
CA ASN A 129 25.14 -4.21 7.93
C ASN A 129 24.33 -3.75 6.70
N ALA A 130 23.14 -4.28 6.48
CA ALA A 130 22.25 -3.74 5.46
C ALA A 130 21.69 -2.40 5.91
N ASN A 131 21.78 -1.38 5.04
CA ASN A 131 21.19 -0.07 5.30
C ASN A 131 19.69 -0.12 5.06
N LEU A 132 18.91 0.08 6.09
CA LEU A 132 17.45 0.20 6.01
C LEU A 132 17.07 1.67 6.10
N THR A 133 16.17 2.10 5.24
CA THR A 133 15.58 3.44 5.29
C THR A 133 14.28 3.38 6.06
N TYR A 134 14.03 4.36 6.91
CA TYR A 134 12.72 4.53 7.54
C TYR A 134 12.16 5.92 7.28
N LEU A 135 10.83 6.02 7.31
CA LEU A 135 10.08 7.26 7.33
C LEU A 135 9.44 7.42 8.71
N ALA A 136 9.91 8.40 9.46
CA ALA A 136 9.28 8.78 10.72
C ALA A 136 8.02 9.62 10.44
N CYS A 137 6.84 9.06 10.68
CA CYS A 137 5.57 9.75 10.55
C CYS A 137 5.24 10.46 11.87
N CYS A 138 6.00 11.50 12.20
CA CYS A 138 6.03 12.14 13.51
C CYS A 138 4.67 12.66 13.98
N ARG A 139 3.82 13.14 13.09
CA ARG A 139 2.46 13.59 13.41
C ARG A 139 1.60 12.50 14.07
N HIS A 140 1.90 11.24 13.81
CA HIS A 140 1.13 10.08 14.27
C HIS A 140 1.97 9.09 15.08
N CYS A 141 3.22 9.44 15.39
CA CYS A 141 4.17 8.67 16.19
C CYS A 141 4.31 7.21 15.72
N TYR A 142 4.54 6.99 14.42
CA TYR A 142 4.88 5.68 13.87
C TYR A 142 5.96 5.81 12.79
N ASN A 143 6.63 4.72 12.49
CA ASN A 143 7.62 4.66 11.42
C ASN A 143 7.21 3.61 10.39
N ILE A 144 7.60 3.86 9.15
CA ILE A 144 7.55 2.87 8.07
C ILE A 144 9.01 2.53 7.74
N ILE A 145 9.37 1.26 7.86
CA ILE A 145 10.72 0.78 7.53
C ILE A 145 10.66 0.12 6.17
N TYR A 146 11.53 0.53 5.27
CA TYR A 146 11.60 0.06 3.90
C TYR A 146 12.75 -0.92 3.70
N ASN A 147 12.66 -1.75 2.67
CA ASN A 147 13.74 -2.61 2.24
C ASN A 147 15.00 -1.79 1.84
N SER A 148 16.16 -2.40 2.01
CA SER A 148 17.46 -1.78 1.72
C SER A 148 17.67 -1.50 0.23
N VAL A 149 17.18 -2.41 -0.62
CA VAL A 149 17.25 -2.30 -2.09
C VAL A 149 15.83 -2.23 -2.64
N PRO A 150 15.52 -1.28 -3.53
CA PRO A 150 14.21 -1.27 -4.17
C PRO A 150 13.97 -2.57 -4.94
N MET A 151 12.73 -3.05 -4.94
CA MET A 151 12.30 -4.04 -5.91
C MET A 151 12.31 -3.36 -7.28
N TYR A 152 12.93 -4.01 -8.27
CA TYR A 152 12.96 -3.55 -9.64
C TYR A 152 12.93 -4.75 -10.59
N ILE A 153 11.87 -4.90 -11.34
CA ILE A 153 11.69 -5.97 -12.32
C ILE A 153 11.32 -5.46 -13.72
N ALA A 154 11.29 -4.14 -13.92
CA ALA A 154 10.95 -3.56 -15.21
C ALA A 154 11.95 -3.88 -16.32
N ASP A 155 13.16 -4.31 -15.99
CA ASP A 155 14.18 -4.81 -16.93
C ASP A 155 13.89 -6.25 -17.43
N ARG A 156 12.90 -6.93 -16.87
CA ARG A 156 12.47 -8.29 -17.22
C ARG A 156 11.22 -8.29 -18.11
N SER A 157 11.17 -7.41 -19.11
CA SER A 157 9.99 -7.24 -19.96
C SER A 157 9.47 -8.54 -20.57
N ALA A 158 10.34 -9.39 -21.09
CA ALA A 158 9.96 -10.68 -21.66
C ALA A 158 9.34 -11.65 -20.63
N GLU A 159 9.75 -11.56 -19.36
CA GLU A 159 9.16 -12.37 -18.27
C GLU A 159 7.81 -11.79 -17.83
N ILE A 160 7.65 -10.47 -17.90
CA ILE A 160 6.41 -9.76 -17.58
C ILE A 160 5.36 -10.04 -18.66
N GLU A 161 5.73 -9.92 -19.93
CA GLU A 161 4.86 -10.25 -21.07
C GLU A 161 4.38 -11.70 -21.05
N ASP A 162 5.22 -12.64 -20.59
CA ASP A 162 4.86 -14.04 -20.42
C ASP A 162 3.93 -14.31 -19.21
N ILE A 163 3.80 -13.36 -18.30
CA ILE A 163 2.87 -13.42 -17.15
C ILE A 163 1.49 -12.90 -17.55
N ASP A 164 1.44 -11.92 -18.47
CA ASP A 164 0.21 -11.29 -18.92
C ASP A 164 -0.66 -12.34 -19.63
N PRO A 165 -1.75 -12.81 -19.03
CA PRO A 165 -2.72 -13.62 -19.72
C PRO A 165 -3.61 -12.67 -20.51
N LEU A 166 -3.29 -12.45 -21.77
CA LEU A 166 -4.18 -11.79 -22.71
C LEU A 166 -5.62 -12.25 -22.57
#